data_ef6c6036f123dc12e7b02eff60613cef
#
_entry.id   ef6c6036f123dc12e7b02eff60613cef
#
_cell.length_a   1.000
_cell.length_b   1.000
_cell.length_c   1.000
_cell.angle_alpha   90.00
_cell.angle_beta   90.00
_cell.angle_gamma   90.00
#
_symmetry.space_group_name_H-M   'P 1'
#
loop_
_entity.id
_entity.type
_entity.pdbx_description
1 polymer ?
#
loop_
_entity_poly.entity_id
_entity_poly.type
_entity_poly.pdbx_seq_one_letter_code
_entity_poly.pdbx_strand_id
1 'polypeptide(L)'
;MSSLPTPLLTPPVRPEYERTLPPLPGVPLARPLPLAVRAWQQPGLRRGLILLLLAGLWELLARWQDNDLLLPTFTATAQALFDGLLSGELLQRTQLSLAVLLKGYLAGMALALGLTTLAVSTQFGRDLLATLTAMFNPLPAIALLPLALLWFGLGQGSLIFVLIHSVLWPLALNTYAGFQAVPETLRMAGRNYGLTGIRYVVQILIPAALPAILSGLKIGWAFAWRTLIAAELVFGATSGKGGLGWYIFQNRNELYTDKVFAGLALVILIGLAVEGLVFSTLERVTVRRWGVQR
;
A
#
# COMPACT_ATOMS: atom_id res chain seq x y z
N MET A 1 42.94 41.59 -63.76
CA MET A 1 43.09 40.91 -62.43
C MET A 1 41.88 40.02 -62.27
N SER A 2 42.04 38.71 -62.63
CA SER A 2 40.98 37.73 -62.57
C SER A 2 41.00 37.08 -61.15
N SER A 3 39.93 37.23 -60.41
CA SER A 3 39.70 36.57 -59.09
C SER A 3 39.45 35.08 -59.32
N LEU A 4 40.33 34.24 -58.85
CA LEU A 4 40.15 32.80 -58.77
C LEU A 4 39.00 32.48 -57.77
N PRO A 5 38.07 31.59 -58.13
CA PRO A 5 37.04 31.17 -57.16
C PRO A 5 37.67 30.27 -56.11
N THR A 6 37.42 30.60 -54.84
CA THR A 6 37.79 29.78 -53.68
C THR A 6 37.15 28.40 -53.79
N PRO A 7 37.86 27.29 -53.71
CA PRO A 7 37.24 25.95 -53.74
C PRO A 7 36.42 25.77 -52.47
N LEU A 8 35.13 25.51 -52.64
CA LEU A 8 34.24 25.06 -51.57
C LEU A 8 34.79 23.73 -51.03
N LEU A 9 35.36 23.79 -49.84
CA LEU A 9 35.73 22.60 -49.06
C LEU A 9 34.46 21.82 -48.75
N THR A 10 34.12 20.82 -49.55
CA THR A 10 33.10 19.84 -49.20
C THR A 10 33.59 19.09 -47.94
N PRO A 11 32.76 19.00 -46.88
CA PRO A 11 33.16 18.23 -45.72
C PRO A 11 33.47 16.79 -46.09
N PRO A 12 34.48 16.14 -45.48
CA PRO A 12 34.84 14.77 -45.81
C PRO A 12 33.63 13.87 -45.59
N VAL A 13 33.12 13.28 -46.66
CA VAL A 13 32.07 12.27 -46.57
C VAL A 13 32.67 11.03 -45.95
N ARG A 14 32.21 10.65 -44.79
CA ARG A 14 32.66 9.42 -44.12
C ARG A 14 32.17 8.25 -44.97
N PRO A 15 33.02 7.36 -45.47
CA PRO A 15 32.59 6.22 -46.25
C PRO A 15 31.68 5.35 -45.39
N GLU A 16 30.41 5.20 -45.79
CA GLU A 16 29.50 4.26 -45.19
C GLU A 16 29.96 2.85 -45.54
N TYR A 17 30.58 2.17 -44.58
CA TYR A 17 30.85 0.75 -44.71
C TYR A 17 29.56 -0.04 -44.46
N GLU A 18 28.78 -0.25 -45.50
CA GLU A 18 27.74 -1.27 -45.47
C GLU A 18 28.40 -2.65 -45.36
N ARG A 19 28.57 -3.13 -44.15
CA ARG A 19 29.01 -4.49 -43.92
C ARG A 19 27.76 -5.38 -44.02
N THR A 20 27.55 -6.02 -45.15
CA THR A 20 26.57 -7.10 -45.27
C THR A 20 26.95 -8.20 -44.28
N LEU A 21 26.22 -8.25 -43.17
CA LEU A 21 26.40 -9.34 -42.19
C LEU A 21 26.00 -10.66 -42.88
N PRO A 22 26.77 -11.72 -42.74
CA PRO A 22 26.37 -13.02 -43.24
C PRO A 22 24.99 -13.37 -42.64
N PRO A 23 24.10 -14.04 -43.40
CA PRO A 23 22.80 -14.45 -42.86
C PRO A 23 23.04 -15.25 -41.58
N LEU A 24 22.44 -14.78 -40.49
CA LEU A 24 22.52 -15.47 -39.21
C LEU A 24 22.07 -16.92 -39.44
N PRO A 25 22.87 -17.92 -39.00
CA PRO A 25 22.40 -19.31 -39.06
C PRO A 25 21.07 -19.34 -38.35
N GLY A 26 20.03 -19.92 -39.01
CA GLY A 26 18.66 -19.85 -38.57
C GLY A 26 18.56 -20.13 -37.04
N VAL A 27 18.16 -19.10 -36.29
CA VAL A 27 17.93 -19.26 -34.85
C VAL A 27 16.89 -20.35 -34.72
N PRO A 28 17.18 -21.46 -34.04
CA PRO A 28 16.23 -22.54 -33.90
C PRO A 28 14.96 -21.94 -33.27
N LEU A 29 13.83 -21.99 -34.01
CA LEU A 29 12.56 -21.55 -33.49
C LEU A 29 12.35 -22.19 -32.13
N ALA A 30 12.23 -21.37 -31.08
CA ALA A 30 12.05 -21.84 -29.73
C ALA A 30 10.87 -22.81 -29.73
N ARG A 31 11.13 -24.10 -29.45
CA ARG A 31 10.07 -25.08 -29.33
C ARG A 31 9.07 -24.59 -28.29
N PRO A 32 7.77 -24.64 -28.56
CA PRO A 32 6.77 -24.26 -27.57
C PRO A 32 6.99 -25.08 -26.30
N LEU A 33 7.09 -24.40 -25.16
CA LEU A 33 7.30 -25.06 -23.88
C LEU A 33 6.18 -26.08 -23.63
N PRO A 34 6.47 -27.27 -23.09
CA PRO A 34 5.46 -28.24 -22.68
C PRO A 34 4.38 -27.56 -21.82
N LEU A 35 3.11 -27.95 -22.01
CA LEU A 35 1.98 -27.38 -21.29
C LEU A 35 2.20 -27.35 -19.76
N ALA A 36 2.80 -28.40 -19.21
CA ALA A 36 3.14 -28.48 -17.78
C ALA A 36 4.10 -27.37 -17.33
N VAL A 37 5.15 -27.08 -18.14
CA VAL A 37 6.11 -26.02 -17.84
C VAL A 37 5.46 -24.65 -17.98
N ARG A 38 4.61 -24.46 -18.99
CA ARG A 38 3.88 -23.23 -19.21
C ARG A 38 2.87 -22.96 -18.07
N ALA A 39 2.17 -24.02 -17.62
CA ALA A 39 1.28 -23.92 -16.46
C ALA A 39 2.06 -23.57 -15.19
N TRP A 40 3.21 -24.23 -14.97
CA TRP A 40 4.08 -23.95 -13.80
C TRP A 40 4.68 -22.54 -13.80
N GLN A 41 4.87 -21.94 -14.96
CA GLN A 41 5.36 -20.55 -15.07
C GLN A 41 4.29 -19.51 -14.71
N GLN A 42 3.01 -19.90 -14.64
CA GLN A 42 1.94 -18.98 -14.24
C GLN A 42 1.99 -18.71 -12.73
N PRO A 43 2.22 -17.46 -12.29
CA PRO A 43 2.31 -17.14 -10.87
C PRO A 43 1.00 -17.41 -10.11
N GLY A 44 -0.15 -17.30 -10.79
CA GLY A 44 -1.47 -17.59 -10.22
C GLY A 44 -1.63 -19.05 -9.82
N LEU A 45 -1.22 -19.98 -10.69
CA LEU A 45 -1.30 -21.41 -10.40
C LEU A 45 -0.43 -21.80 -9.20
N ARG A 46 0.81 -21.31 -9.16
CA ARG A 46 1.73 -21.58 -8.04
C ARG A 46 1.20 -21.05 -6.72
N ARG A 47 0.67 -19.80 -6.72
CA ARG A 47 0.06 -19.20 -5.52
C ARG A 47 -1.17 -19.97 -5.06
N GLY A 48 -2.05 -20.38 -5.99
CA GLY A 48 -3.21 -21.20 -5.69
C GLY A 48 -2.82 -22.54 -5.07
N LEU A 49 -1.80 -23.21 -5.63
CA LEU A 49 -1.30 -24.49 -5.11
C LEU A 49 -0.69 -24.35 -3.70
N ILE A 50 0.07 -23.27 -3.46
CA ILE A 50 0.60 -22.96 -2.13
C ILE A 50 -0.54 -22.75 -1.12
N LEU A 51 -1.58 -21.99 -1.48
CA LEU A 51 -2.73 -21.75 -0.60
C LEU A 51 -3.48 -23.06 -0.31
N LEU A 52 -3.67 -23.93 -1.30
CA LEU A 52 -4.29 -25.24 -1.11
C LEU A 52 -3.44 -26.14 -0.20
N LEU A 53 -2.12 -26.15 -0.38
CA LEU A 53 -1.22 -26.91 0.50
C LEU A 53 -1.26 -26.39 1.94
N LEU A 54 -1.28 -25.07 2.14
CA LEU A 54 -1.38 -24.47 3.47
C LEU A 54 -2.73 -24.79 4.12
N ALA A 55 -3.84 -24.70 3.37
CA ALA A 55 -5.17 -25.06 3.85
C ALA A 55 -5.25 -26.55 4.23
N GLY A 56 -4.68 -27.43 3.38
CA GLY A 56 -4.61 -28.85 3.66
C GLY A 56 -3.74 -29.18 4.88
N LEU A 57 -2.60 -28.52 5.03
CA LEU A 57 -1.75 -28.66 6.21
C LEU A 57 -2.47 -28.20 7.49
N TRP A 58 -3.16 -27.07 7.43
CA TRP A 58 -3.97 -26.58 8.55
C TRP A 58 -5.06 -27.60 8.92
N GLU A 59 -5.82 -28.09 7.95
CA GLU A 59 -6.87 -29.08 8.16
C GLU A 59 -6.31 -30.36 8.82
N LEU A 60 -5.16 -30.86 8.34
CA LEU A 60 -4.51 -32.05 8.91
C LEU A 60 -4.03 -31.82 10.34
N LEU A 61 -3.40 -30.67 10.61
CA LEU A 61 -2.93 -30.32 11.95
C LEU A 61 -4.09 -30.18 12.94
N ALA A 62 -5.17 -29.52 12.52
CA ALA A 62 -6.36 -29.35 13.37
C ALA A 62 -7.00 -30.69 13.71
N ARG A 63 -7.15 -31.59 12.73
CA ARG A 63 -7.67 -32.94 12.96
C ARG A 63 -6.73 -33.82 13.80
N TRP A 64 -5.41 -33.64 13.64
CA TRP A 64 -4.44 -34.38 14.47
C TRP A 64 -4.46 -33.92 15.92
N GLN A 65 -4.67 -32.63 16.17
CA GLN A 65 -4.74 -32.06 17.51
C GLN A 65 -6.04 -32.39 18.23
N ASP A 66 -7.12 -32.70 17.49
CA ASP A 66 -8.45 -33.09 17.97
C ASP A 66 -9.00 -32.18 19.09
N ASN A 67 -8.77 -30.87 18.94
CA ASN A 67 -9.21 -29.84 19.88
C ASN A 67 -9.61 -28.56 19.15
N ASP A 68 -10.91 -28.45 18.85
CA ASP A 68 -11.50 -27.33 18.13
C ASP A 68 -11.39 -25.99 18.91
N LEU A 69 -11.23 -26.03 20.23
CA LEU A 69 -11.05 -24.82 21.04
C LEU A 69 -9.66 -24.20 20.86
N LEU A 70 -8.65 -25.01 20.54
CA LEU A 70 -7.30 -24.50 20.28
C LEU A 70 -7.07 -24.19 18.81
N LEU A 71 -7.48 -25.10 17.94
CA LEU A 71 -7.30 -24.96 16.51
C LEU A 71 -8.50 -25.56 15.75
N PRO A 72 -9.47 -24.75 15.34
CA PRO A 72 -10.58 -25.23 14.51
C PRO A 72 -10.09 -25.68 13.15
N THR A 73 -10.79 -26.62 12.54
CA THR A 73 -10.47 -27.07 11.19
C THR A 73 -10.62 -25.93 10.17
N PHE A 74 -9.87 -26.02 9.07
CA PHE A 74 -10.02 -25.06 7.98
C PHE A 74 -11.45 -25.08 7.42
N THR A 75 -12.05 -26.26 7.32
CA THR A 75 -13.43 -26.43 6.85
C THR A 75 -14.44 -25.75 7.80
N ALA A 76 -14.33 -25.91 9.11
CA ALA A 76 -15.19 -25.25 10.10
C ALA A 76 -15.04 -23.72 10.03
N THR A 77 -13.79 -23.24 9.92
CA THR A 77 -13.50 -21.81 9.76
C THR A 77 -14.11 -21.24 8.47
N ALA A 78 -13.97 -21.96 7.36
CA ALA A 78 -14.55 -21.54 6.07
C ALA A 78 -16.08 -21.52 6.12
N GLN A 79 -16.70 -22.48 6.78
CA GLN A 79 -18.14 -22.53 6.98
C GLN A 79 -18.60 -21.34 7.85
N ALA A 80 -17.96 -21.09 9.00
CA ALA A 80 -18.29 -19.97 9.88
C ALA A 80 -18.11 -18.61 9.16
N LEU A 81 -17.09 -18.48 8.28
CA LEU A 81 -16.93 -17.30 7.44
C LEU A 81 -18.09 -17.12 6.46
N PHE A 82 -18.48 -18.19 5.77
CA PHE A 82 -19.57 -18.15 4.81
C PHE A 82 -20.91 -17.83 5.48
N ASP A 83 -21.23 -18.48 6.59
CA ASP A 83 -22.44 -18.25 7.36
C ASP A 83 -22.50 -16.82 7.92
N GLY A 84 -21.37 -16.31 8.42
CA GLY A 84 -21.27 -14.93 8.90
C GLY A 84 -21.42 -13.88 7.80
N LEU A 85 -21.02 -14.19 6.57
CA LEU A 85 -21.26 -13.33 5.40
C LEU A 85 -22.72 -13.41 4.94
N LEU A 86 -23.31 -14.59 4.89
CA LEU A 86 -24.72 -14.78 4.50
C LEU A 86 -25.71 -14.16 5.50
N SER A 87 -25.42 -14.28 6.79
CA SER A 87 -26.23 -13.61 7.84
C SER A 87 -26.11 -12.09 7.83
N GLY A 88 -25.12 -11.56 7.13
CA GLY A 88 -24.82 -10.12 7.09
C GLY A 88 -24.06 -9.61 8.32
N GLU A 89 -23.82 -10.42 9.35
CA GLU A 89 -23.13 -9.99 10.56
C GLU A 89 -21.70 -9.53 10.25
N LEU A 90 -20.89 -10.37 9.59
CA LEU A 90 -19.52 -10.02 9.21
C LEU A 90 -19.47 -8.81 8.27
N LEU A 91 -20.44 -8.66 7.38
CA LEU A 91 -20.52 -7.50 6.50
C LEU A 91 -20.77 -6.20 7.29
N GLN A 92 -21.70 -6.22 8.25
CA GLN A 92 -21.98 -5.07 9.12
C GLN A 92 -20.76 -4.69 9.96
N ARG A 93 -20.06 -5.68 10.57
CA ARG A 93 -18.84 -5.47 11.34
C ARG A 93 -17.72 -4.86 10.47
N THR A 94 -17.58 -5.37 9.24
CA THR A 94 -16.63 -4.84 8.25
C THR A 94 -16.90 -3.38 7.91
N GLN A 95 -18.17 -3.03 7.64
CA GLN A 95 -18.55 -1.66 7.33
C GLN A 95 -18.22 -0.69 8.48
N LEU A 96 -18.45 -1.10 9.73
CA LEU A 96 -18.12 -0.30 10.90
C LEU A 96 -16.61 -0.05 11.01
N SER A 97 -15.78 -1.11 10.91
CA SER A 97 -14.33 -0.96 10.92
C SER A 97 -13.81 -0.09 9.78
N LEU A 98 -14.29 -0.33 8.55
CA LEU A 98 -13.88 0.47 7.39
C LEU A 98 -14.31 1.93 7.50
N ALA A 99 -15.49 2.23 8.04
CA ALA A 99 -15.93 3.61 8.23
C ALA A 99 -15.03 4.39 9.20
N VAL A 100 -14.61 3.77 10.32
CA VAL A 100 -13.65 4.38 11.26
C VAL A 100 -12.28 4.50 10.63
N LEU A 101 -11.81 3.45 9.96
CA LEU A 101 -10.53 3.45 9.27
C LEU A 101 -10.43 4.58 8.25
N LEU A 102 -11.44 4.73 7.38
CA LEU A 102 -11.43 5.78 6.35
C LEU A 102 -11.38 7.18 6.96
N LYS A 103 -12.10 7.43 8.04
CA LYS A 103 -12.04 8.73 8.75
C LYS A 103 -10.63 9.02 9.24
N GLY A 104 -10.00 8.07 9.96
CA GLY A 104 -8.65 8.23 10.48
C GLY A 104 -7.60 8.31 9.37
N TYR A 105 -7.75 7.49 8.33
CA TYR A 105 -6.87 7.45 7.18
C TYR A 105 -6.87 8.78 6.39
N LEU A 106 -8.05 9.31 6.08
CA LEU A 106 -8.19 10.57 5.36
C LEU A 106 -7.68 11.75 6.19
N ALA A 107 -7.96 11.77 7.50
CA ALA A 107 -7.44 12.80 8.39
C ALA A 107 -5.91 12.74 8.50
N GLY A 108 -5.33 11.54 8.69
CA GLY A 108 -3.88 11.34 8.71
C GLY A 108 -3.22 11.71 7.39
N MET A 109 -3.84 11.40 6.25
CA MET A 109 -3.39 11.79 4.93
C MET A 109 -3.38 13.33 4.75
N ALA A 110 -4.43 14.01 5.15
CA ALA A 110 -4.52 15.46 5.07
C ALA A 110 -3.42 16.15 5.91
N LEU A 111 -3.18 15.66 7.14
CA LEU A 111 -2.12 16.16 8.00
C LEU A 111 -0.73 15.87 7.44
N ALA A 112 -0.49 14.68 6.90
CA ALA A 112 0.79 14.32 6.27
C ALA A 112 1.11 15.21 5.08
N LEU A 113 0.13 15.44 4.19
CA LEU A 113 0.29 16.32 3.04
C LEU A 113 0.49 17.79 3.46
N GLY A 114 -0.22 18.26 4.48
CA GLY A 114 -0.03 19.60 5.04
C GLY A 114 1.38 19.77 5.61
N LEU A 115 1.82 18.84 6.45
CA LEU A 115 3.14 18.89 7.09
C LEU A 115 4.28 18.77 6.06
N THR A 116 4.17 17.91 5.06
CA THR A 116 5.17 17.79 4.00
C THR A 116 5.20 19.02 3.09
N THR A 117 4.05 19.61 2.78
CA THR A 117 3.99 20.87 2.03
C THR A 117 4.69 22.01 2.78
N LEU A 118 4.45 22.12 4.09
CA LEU A 118 5.14 23.08 4.95
C LEU A 118 6.66 22.83 4.97
N ALA A 119 7.08 21.57 5.07
CA ALA A 119 8.48 21.16 5.09
C ALA A 119 9.24 21.49 3.79
N VAL A 120 8.57 21.41 2.63
CA VAL A 120 9.19 21.77 1.35
C VAL A 120 9.23 23.30 1.15
N SER A 121 8.28 24.01 1.75
CA SER A 121 8.10 25.45 1.55
C SER A 121 8.96 26.32 2.50
N THR A 122 9.32 25.80 3.70
CA THR A 122 10.00 26.57 4.74
C THR A 122 11.09 25.78 5.45
N GLN A 123 12.14 26.46 5.93
CA GLN A 123 13.16 25.83 6.77
C GLN A 123 12.57 25.34 8.09
N PHE A 124 11.75 26.16 8.74
CA PHE A 124 11.06 25.77 9.97
C PHE A 124 10.22 24.50 9.78
N GLY A 125 9.46 24.40 8.68
CA GLY A 125 8.67 23.19 8.40
C GLY A 125 9.52 21.95 8.22
N ARG A 126 10.71 22.08 7.63
CA ARG A 126 11.68 21.00 7.47
C ARG A 126 12.17 20.49 8.82
N ASP A 127 12.60 21.43 9.67
CA ASP A 127 13.11 21.10 11.01
C ASP A 127 11.98 20.51 11.89
N LEU A 128 10.77 21.05 11.77
CA LEU A 128 9.57 20.55 12.45
C LEU A 128 9.26 19.11 12.02
N LEU A 129 9.21 18.84 10.70
CA LEU A 129 8.96 17.48 10.19
C LEU A 129 10.04 16.52 10.69
N ALA A 130 11.31 16.89 10.59
CA ALA A 130 12.43 16.06 11.02
C ALA A 130 12.34 15.74 12.53
N THR A 131 12.10 16.76 13.35
CA THR A 131 12.00 16.62 14.82
C THR A 131 10.81 15.74 15.21
N LEU A 132 9.62 16.06 14.70
CA LEU A 132 8.41 15.29 15.03
C LEU A 132 8.51 13.84 14.55
N THR A 133 9.09 13.64 13.38
CA THR A 133 9.30 12.27 12.85
C THR A 133 10.27 11.48 13.73
N ALA A 134 11.39 12.09 14.12
CA ALA A 134 12.36 11.43 15.00
C ALA A 134 11.74 11.01 16.36
N MET A 135 10.81 11.82 16.88
CA MET A 135 10.14 11.55 18.16
C MET A 135 9.01 10.51 18.03
N PHE A 136 8.17 10.66 17.02
CA PHE A 136 6.89 9.94 16.98
C PHE A 136 6.84 8.74 16.03
N ASN A 137 7.68 8.68 15.00
CA ASN A 137 7.70 7.53 14.09
C ASN A 137 8.10 6.20 14.77
N PRO A 138 9.04 6.17 15.75
CA PRO A 138 9.35 4.95 16.48
C PRO A 138 8.24 4.49 17.44
N LEU A 139 7.30 5.39 17.78
CA LEU A 139 6.25 5.10 18.74
C LEU A 139 5.15 4.24 18.12
N PRO A 140 4.89 3.03 18.63
CA PRO A 140 3.78 2.22 18.14
C PRO A 140 2.44 2.94 18.36
N ALA A 141 1.66 3.10 17.28
CA ALA A 141 0.41 3.86 17.35
C ALA A 141 -0.57 3.30 18.41
N ILE A 142 -0.62 1.97 18.55
CA ILE A 142 -1.47 1.31 19.55
C ILE A 142 -1.10 1.70 20.99
N ALA A 143 0.16 2.05 21.26
CA ALA A 143 0.59 2.47 22.58
C ALA A 143 0.00 3.83 23.02
N LEU A 144 -0.49 4.62 22.05
CA LEU A 144 -1.20 5.87 22.31
C LEU A 144 -2.68 5.66 22.70
N LEU A 145 -3.20 4.45 22.58
CA LEU A 145 -4.63 4.21 22.80
C LEU A 145 -5.09 4.52 24.21
N PRO A 146 -4.37 4.17 25.31
CA PRO A 146 -4.77 4.57 26.67
C PRO A 146 -4.86 6.09 26.83
N LEU A 147 -3.92 6.84 26.21
CA LEU A 147 -3.90 8.30 26.24
C LEU A 147 -5.07 8.87 25.43
N ALA A 148 -5.34 8.29 24.28
CA ALA A 148 -6.48 8.67 23.44
C ALA A 148 -7.82 8.46 24.20
N LEU A 149 -7.95 7.37 24.93
CA LEU A 149 -9.13 7.10 25.75
C LEU A 149 -9.29 8.10 26.90
N LEU A 150 -8.18 8.54 27.48
CA LEU A 150 -8.21 9.57 28.54
C LEU A 150 -8.71 10.92 27.98
N TRP A 151 -8.30 11.29 26.77
CA TRP A 151 -8.63 12.58 26.16
C TRP A 151 -10.00 12.61 25.46
N PHE A 152 -10.33 11.56 24.73
CA PHE A 152 -11.51 11.48 23.88
C PHE A 152 -12.60 10.54 24.41
N GLY A 153 -12.31 9.86 25.53
CA GLY A 153 -13.22 8.86 26.08
C GLY A 153 -13.32 7.59 25.23
N LEU A 154 -14.25 6.73 25.63
CA LEU A 154 -14.58 5.50 24.91
C LEU A 154 -15.40 5.85 23.66
N GLY A 155 -14.78 5.85 22.47
CA GLY A 155 -15.50 6.19 21.24
C GLY A 155 -14.64 6.16 19.98
N GLN A 156 -15.28 6.49 18.86
CA GLN A 156 -14.60 6.55 17.57
C GLN A 156 -13.47 7.60 17.57
N GLY A 157 -13.55 8.65 18.39
CA GLY A 157 -12.52 9.70 18.48
C GLY A 157 -11.16 9.14 18.87
N SER A 158 -11.11 8.27 19.87
CA SER A 158 -9.88 7.62 20.33
C SER A 158 -9.26 6.74 19.23
N LEU A 159 -10.09 5.98 18.52
CA LEU A 159 -9.62 5.16 17.39
C LEU A 159 -9.10 6.03 16.25
N ILE A 160 -9.82 7.08 15.89
CA ILE A 160 -9.42 8.02 14.81
C ILE A 160 -8.08 8.68 15.15
N PHE A 161 -7.88 9.12 16.40
CA PHE A 161 -6.60 9.71 16.84
C PHE A 161 -5.42 8.77 16.64
N VAL A 162 -5.55 7.50 17.05
CA VAL A 162 -4.50 6.48 16.91
C VAL A 162 -4.27 6.14 15.43
N LEU A 163 -5.33 6.11 14.63
CA LEU A 163 -5.23 5.87 13.19
C LEU A 163 -4.52 7.02 12.46
N ILE A 164 -4.80 8.27 12.84
CA ILE A 164 -4.07 9.44 12.32
C ILE A 164 -2.57 9.26 12.53
N HIS A 165 -2.16 8.90 13.74
CA HIS A 165 -0.74 8.66 14.05
C HIS A 165 -0.15 7.53 13.19
N SER A 166 -0.90 6.44 12.96
CA SER A 166 -0.44 5.31 12.14
C SER A 166 -0.17 5.69 10.69
N VAL A 167 -0.96 6.62 10.13
CA VAL A 167 -0.89 7.03 8.73
C VAL A 167 0.10 8.17 8.51
N LEU A 168 0.12 9.14 9.43
CA LEU A 168 0.82 10.40 9.31
C LEU A 168 2.31 10.21 9.00
N TRP A 169 3.02 9.45 9.82
CA TRP A 169 4.48 9.35 9.72
C TRP A 169 4.96 8.59 8.48
N PRO A 170 4.46 7.38 8.17
CA PRO A 170 4.85 6.68 6.95
C PRO A 170 4.56 7.48 5.69
N LEU A 171 3.41 8.14 5.64
CA LEU A 171 3.03 8.94 4.48
C LEU A 171 3.86 10.22 4.37
N ALA A 172 4.07 10.95 5.48
CA ALA A 172 4.88 12.15 5.49
C ALA A 172 6.33 11.87 5.06
N LEU A 173 6.95 10.81 5.60
CA LEU A 173 8.31 10.42 5.25
C LEU A 173 8.45 10.05 3.77
N ASN A 174 7.58 9.20 3.26
CA ASN A 174 7.63 8.78 1.86
C ASN A 174 7.34 9.96 0.91
N THR A 175 6.36 10.80 1.25
CA THR A 175 6.04 11.99 0.44
C THR A 175 7.20 12.98 0.43
N TYR A 176 7.80 13.26 1.58
CA TYR A 176 8.93 14.17 1.68
C TYR A 176 10.16 13.63 0.93
N ALA A 177 10.48 12.35 1.09
CA ALA A 177 11.56 11.70 0.33
C ALA A 177 11.29 11.76 -1.18
N GLY A 178 10.05 11.51 -1.59
CA GLY A 178 9.62 11.65 -2.99
C GLY A 178 9.80 13.07 -3.51
N PHE A 179 9.44 14.08 -2.73
CA PHE A 179 9.66 15.49 -3.10
C PHE A 179 11.16 15.79 -3.23
N GLN A 180 12.01 15.28 -2.36
CA GLN A 180 13.46 15.50 -2.46
C GLN A 180 14.09 14.82 -3.69
N ALA A 181 13.54 13.71 -4.13
CA ALA A 181 14.01 12.95 -5.30
C ALA A 181 13.63 13.58 -6.66
N VAL A 182 12.79 14.64 -6.68
CA VAL A 182 12.40 15.31 -7.92
C VAL A 182 13.62 15.95 -8.59
N PRO A 183 13.92 15.66 -9.87
CA PRO A 183 15.06 16.19 -10.59
C PRO A 183 15.09 17.72 -10.61
N GLU A 184 16.28 18.31 -10.46
CA GLU A 184 16.44 19.79 -10.43
C GLU A 184 16.00 20.45 -11.74
N THR A 185 16.16 19.77 -12.87
CA THR A 185 15.66 20.24 -14.17
C THR A 185 14.15 20.50 -14.17
N LEU A 186 13.38 19.61 -13.54
CA LEU A 186 11.93 19.75 -13.40
C LEU A 186 11.58 20.87 -12.43
N ARG A 187 12.36 21.02 -11.36
CA ARG A 187 12.23 22.13 -10.40
C ARG A 187 12.48 23.48 -11.05
N MET A 188 13.55 23.59 -11.84
CA MET A 188 13.88 24.81 -12.58
C MET A 188 12.81 25.15 -13.63
N ALA A 189 12.31 24.14 -14.35
CA ALA A 189 11.20 24.36 -15.30
C ALA A 189 9.97 24.96 -14.59
N GLY A 190 9.55 24.38 -13.45
CA GLY A 190 8.43 24.91 -12.66
C GLY A 190 8.64 26.37 -12.23
N ARG A 191 9.84 26.71 -11.78
CA ARG A 191 10.19 28.09 -11.36
C ARG A 191 10.18 29.06 -12.55
N ASN A 192 10.68 28.64 -13.72
CA ASN A 192 10.70 29.45 -14.92
C ASN A 192 9.27 29.77 -15.42
N TYR A 193 8.30 28.89 -15.16
CA TYR A 193 6.88 29.16 -15.39
C TYR A 193 6.21 30.01 -14.29
N GLY A 194 7.00 30.53 -13.33
CA GLY A 194 6.49 31.37 -12.25
C GLY A 194 5.71 30.60 -11.17
N LEU A 195 5.83 29.27 -11.12
CA LEU A 195 5.15 28.46 -10.11
C LEU A 195 5.85 28.61 -8.75
N THR A 196 5.08 29.00 -7.74
CA THR A 196 5.55 29.17 -6.35
C THR A 196 4.53 28.61 -5.35
N GLY A 197 4.99 28.33 -4.12
CA GLY A 197 4.12 27.88 -3.03
C GLY A 197 3.30 26.64 -3.37
N ILE A 198 2.03 26.64 -3.01
CA ILE A 198 1.12 25.51 -3.18
C ILE A 198 0.97 25.10 -4.66
N ARG A 199 0.95 26.08 -5.59
CA ARG A 199 0.86 25.78 -7.03
C ARG A 199 2.03 24.94 -7.52
N TYR A 200 3.24 25.28 -7.07
CA TYR A 200 4.45 24.52 -7.37
C TYR A 200 4.37 23.08 -6.81
N VAL A 201 3.90 22.92 -5.58
CA VAL A 201 3.72 21.59 -4.95
C VAL A 201 2.72 20.75 -5.75
N VAL A 202 1.55 21.31 -6.05
CA VAL A 202 0.47 20.56 -6.72
C VAL A 202 0.79 20.21 -8.17
N GLN A 203 1.42 21.14 -8.91
CA GLN A 203 1.63 20.98 -10.35
C GLN A 203 2.96 20.28 -10.71
N ILE A 204 3.97 20.37 -9.84
CA ILE A 204 5.30 19.80 -10.09
C ILE A 204 5.63 18.67 -9.12
N LEU A 205 5.62 18.96 -7.81
CA LEU A 205 6.14 18.01 -6.83
C LEU A 205 5.24 16.79 -6.66
N ILE A 206 3.93 16.97 -6.51
CA ILE A 206 3.00 15.83 -6.32
C ILE A 206 3.01 14.89 -7.53
N PRO A 207 2.86 15.34 -8.80
CA PRO A 207 2.90 14.45 -9.95
C PRO A 207 4.24 13.71 -10.08
N ALA A 208 5.36 14.40 -9.86
CA ALA A 208 6.69 13.80 -9.98
C ALA A 208 7.00 12.80 -8.84
N ALA A 209 6.51 13.06 -7.63
CA ALA A 209 6.70 12.20 -6.46
C ALA A 209 5.59 11.15 -6.27
N LEU A 210 4.64 11.06 -7.19
CA LEU A 210 3.47 10.18 -7.06
C LEU A 210 3.81 8.73 -6.72
N PRO A 211 4.86 8.09 -7.27
CA PRO A 211 5.25 6.73 -6.87
C PRO A 211 5.60 6.62 -5.38
N ALA A 212 6.33 7.61 -4.85
CA ALA A 212 6.71 7.64 -3.43
C ALA A 212 5.49 7.91 -2.53
N ILE A 213 4.59 8.80 -2.96
CA ILE A 213 3.33 9.08 -2.26
C ILE A 213 2.46 7.82 -2.20
N LEU A 214 2.31 7.09 -3.30
CA LEU A 214 1.56 5.83 -3.35
C LEU A 214 2.17 4.77 -2.43
N SER A 215 3.51 4.68 -2.38
CA SER A 215 4.20 3.80 -1.43
C SER A 215 3.89 4.19 0.01
N GLY A 216 3.92 5.49 0.33
CA GLY A 216 3.55 6.00 1.65
C GLY A 216 2.08 5.71 2.02
N LEU A 217 1.15 5.89 1.08
CA LEU A 217 -0.26 5.55 1.25
C LEU A 217 -0.46 4.05 1.53
N LYS A 218 0.22 3.19 0.79
CA LYS A 218 0.16 1.74 0.96
C LYS A 218 0.67 1.30 2.34
N ILE A 219 1.82 1.82 2.76
CA ILE A 219 2.40 1.55 4.08
C ILE A 219 1.49 2.10 5.19
N GLY A 220 1.01 3.33 5.04
CA GLY A 220 0.06 3.97 5.97
C GLY A 220 -1.23 3.17 6.12
N TRP A 221 -1.79 2.66 5.02
CA TRP A 221 -2.95 1.77 5.05
C TRP A 221 -2.68 0.50 5.84
N ALA A 222 -1.57 -0.18 5.56
CA ALA A 222 -1.22 -1.42 6.23
C ALA A 222 -0.99 -1.23 7.74
N PHE A 223 -0.44 -0.10 8.16
CA PHE A 223 -0.29 0.24 9.58
C PHE A 223 -1.64 0.58 10.22
N ALA A 224 -2.46 1.40 9.57
CA ALA A 224 -3.76 1.79 10.07
C ALA A 224 -4.70 0.58 10.22
N TRP A 225 -4.74 -0.32 9.22
CA TRP A 225 -5.54 -1.54 9.27
C TRP A 225 -5.18 -2.41 10.47
N ARG A 226 -3.90 -2.71 10.66
CA ARG A 226 -3.43 -3.50 11.81
C ARG A 226 -3.70 -2.82 13.15
N THR A 227 -3.47 -1.51 13.22
CA THR A 227 -3.71 -0.73 14.43
C THR A 227 -5.19 -0.69 14.80
N LEU A 228 -6.09 -0.53 13.81
CA LEU A 228 -7.52 -0.54 14.05
C LEU A 228 -7.98 -1.87 14.64
N ILE A 229 -7.64 -2.99 13.98
CA ILE A 229 -8.03 -4.32 14.46
C ILE A 229 -7.49 -4.57 15.88
N ALA A 230 -6.23 -4.22 16.14
CA ALA A 230 -5.65 -4.35 17.48
C ALA A 230 -6.37 -3.46 18.52
N ALA A 231 -6.74 -2.24 18.17
CA ALA A 231 -7.46 -1.33 19.05
C ALA A 231 -8.89 -1.84 19.35
N GLU A 232 -9.59 -2.32 18.34
CA GLU A 232 -10.93 -2.92 18.50
C GLU A 232 -10.90 -4.21 19.35
N LEU A 233 -9.82 -5.01 19.27
CA LEU A 233 -9.63 -6.19 20.13
C LEU A 233 -9.48 -5.84 21.61
N VAL A 234 -8.84 -4.71 21.91
CA VAL A 234 -8.55 -4.34 23.30
C VAL A 234 -9.73 -3.62 23.95
N PHE A 235 -10.44 -2.77 23.24
CA PHE A 235 -11.41 -1.85 23.83
C PHE A 235 -12.86 -2.04 23.39
N GLY A 236 -13.08 -2.97 22.47
CA GLY A 236 -14.44 -3.25 21.98
C GLY A 236 -15.12 -2.07 21.31
N ALA A 237 -16.43 -2.18 21.18
CA ALA A 237 -17.25 -1.09 20.73
C ALA A 237 -17.92 -0.43 21.94
N THR A 238 -17.78 0.85 21.98
CA THR A 238 -18.38 1.72 23.00
C THR A 238 -19.92 1.77 22.99
N SER A 239 -20.56 1.12 22.06
CA SER A 239 -22.03 1.16 21.90
C SER A 239 -22.66 -0.21 21.59
N GLY A 240 -21.99 -1.32 21.90
CA GLY A 240 -22.49 -2.67 21.58
C GLY A 240 -22.44 -3.05 20.09
N LYS A 241 -22.04 -2.13 19.21
CA LYS A 241 -21.88 -2.33 17.77
C LYS A 241 -20.44 -2.11 17.35
N GLY A 242 -19.56 -3.07 17.66
CA GLY A 242 -18.16 -3.01 17.29
C GLY A 242 -17.88 -3.53 15.89
N GLY A 243 -16.67 -3.21 15.39
CA GLY A 243 -16.16 -3.68 14.13
C GLY A 243 -15.67 -5.13 14.17
N LEU A 244 -14.79 -5.48 13.22
CA LEU A 244 -14.24 -6.84 13.08
C LEU A 244 -13.37 -7.26 14.26
N GLY A 245 -12.54 -6.35 14.80
CA GLY A 245 -11.74 -6.66 15.98
C GLY A 245 -12.61 -6.96 17.20
N TRP A 246 -13.69 -6.24 17.40
CA TRP A 246 -14.66 -6.54 18.44
C TRP A 246 -15.37 -7.90 18.24
N TYR A 247 -15.77 -8.21 17.00
CA TYR A 247 -16.32 -9.52 16.66
C TYR A 247 -15.38 -10.66 17.06
N ILE A 248 -14.09 -10.54 16.74
CA ILE A 248 -13.06 -11.51 17.12
C ILE A 248 -12.95 -11.62 18.65
N PHE A 249 -12.91 -10.48 19.36
CA PHE A 249 -12.83 -10.46 20.82
C PHE A 249 -14.04 -11.09 21.49
N GLN A 250 -15.25 -10.77 21.05
CA GLN A 250 -16.49 -11.31 21.57
C GLN A 250 -16.55 -12.84 21.40
N ASN A 251 -16.34 -13.33 20.18
CA ASN A 251 -16.38 -14.77 19.90
C ASN A 251 -15.26 -15.54 20.64
N ARG A 252 -14.09 -14.90 20.85
CA ARG A 252 -13.05 -15.48 21.69
C ARG A 252 -13.51 -15.68 23.12
N ASN A 253 -14.19 -14.71 23.72
CA ASN A 253 -14.69 -14.80 25.09
C ASN A 253 -15.85 -15.80 25.21
N GLU A 254 -16.62 -16.00 24.15
CA GLU A 254 -17.70 -16.98 24.06
C GLU A 254 -17.20 -18.38 23.64
N LEU A 255 -15.89 -18.54 23.39
CA LEU A 255 -15.23 -19.78 22.99
C LEU A 255 -15.68 -20.32 21.61
N TYR A 256 -16.21 -19.48 20.73
CA TYR A 256 -16.50 -19.79 19.32
C TYR A 256 -15.23 -19.58 18.49
N THR A 257 -14.30 -20.52 18.60
CA THR A 257 -12.96 -20.38 18.00
C THR A 257 -13.01 -20.39 16.47
N ASP A 258 -13.93 -21.16 15.87
CA ASP A 258 -14.22 -21.16 14.44
C ASP A 258 -14.58 -19.75 13.91
N LYS A 259 -15.42 -18.99 14.63
CA LYS A 259 -15.79 -17.62 14.31
C LYS A 259 -14.63 -16.65 14.53
N VAL A 260 -13.78 -16.88 15.53
CA VAL A 260 -12.57 -16.08 15.74
C VAL A 260 -11.66 -16.20 14.52
N PHE A 261 -11.39 -17.42 14.06
CA PHE A 261 -10.56 -17.66 12.88
C PHE A 261 -11.22 -17.16 11.59
N ALA A 262 -12.55 -17.26 11.47
CA ALA A 262 -13.31 -16.66 10.37
C ALA A 262 -13.14 -15.13 10.33
N GLY A 263 -13.21 -14.46 11.47
CA GLY A 263 -12.95 -13.02 11.59
C GLY A 263 -11.53 -12.66 11.17
N LEU A 264 -10.52 -13.40 11.63
CA LEU A 264 -9.13 -13.22 11.24
C LEU A 264 -8.91 -13.47 9.74
N ALA A 265 -9.53 -14.52 9.17
CA ALA A 265 -9.48 -14.79 7.74
C ALA A 265 -10.08 -13.61 6.95
N LEU A 266 -11.21 -13.06 7.37
CA LEU A 266 -11.82 -11.89 6.74
C LEU A 266 -10.91 -10.66 6.81
N VAL A 267 -10.24 -10.41 7.93
CA VAL A 267 -9.26 -9.32 8.08
C VAL A 267 -8.12 -9.46 7.06
N ILE A 268 -7.61 -10.69 6.86
CA ILE A 268 -6.58 -10.98 5.85
C ILE A 268 -7.12 -10.75 4.44
N LEU A 269 -8.32 -11.27 4.13
CA LEU A 269 -8.93 -11.13 2.81
C LEU A 269 -9.18 -9.67 2.42
N ILE A 270 -9.65 -8.84 3.37
CA ILE A 270 -9.84 -7.40 3.14
C ILE A 270 -8.49 -6.72 2.89
N GLY A 271 -7.46 -7.02 3.67
CA GLY A 271 -6.11 -6.50 3.46
C GLY A 271 -5.58 -6.83 2.05
N LEU A 272 -5.69 -8.08 1.64
CA LEU A 272 -5.31 -8.54 0.30
C LEU A 272 -6.14 -7.89 -0.81
N ALA A 273 -7.46 -7.75 -0.61
CA ALA A 273 -8.34 -7.11 -1.57
C ALA A 273 -7.98 -5.63 -1.79
N VAL A 274 -7.72 -4.89 -0.72
CA VAL A 274 -7.33 -3.48 -0.83
C VAL A 274 -5.94 -3.35 -1.49
N GLU A 275 -4.97 -4.18 -1.12
CA GLU A 275 -3.65 -4.16 -1.76
C GLU A 275 -3.72 -4.55 -3.24
N GLY A 276 -4.41 -5.64 -3.55
CA GLY A 276 -4.51 -6.21 -4.90
C GLY A 276 -5.43 -5.43 -5.83
N LEU A 277 -6.53 -4.86 -5.34
CA LEU A 277 -7.52 -4.17 -6.17
C LEU A 277 -7.32 -2.65 -6.14
N VAL A 278 -7.26 -2.04 -4.95
CA VAL A 278 -7.21 -0.59 -4.84
C VAL A 278 -5.83 -0.07 -5.23
N PHE A 279 -4.78 -0.48 -4.50
CA PHE A 279 -3.44 0.05 -4.74
C PHE A 279 -2.86 -0.40 -6.08
N SER A 280 -3.05 -1.64 -6.51
CA SER A 280 -2.57 -2.09 -7.82
C SER A 280 -3.26 -1.37 -8.98
N THR A 281 -4.54 -1.02 -8.84
CA THR A 281 -5.27 -0.23 -9.83
C THR A 281 -4.78 1.21 -9.86
N LEU A 282 -4.58 1.83 -8.68
CA LEU A 282 -3.99 3.17 -8.60
C LEU A 282 -2.61 3.23 -9.26
N GLU A 283 -1.73 2.26 -8.97
CA GLU A 283 -0.41 2.18 -9.60
C GLU A 283 -0.49 2.03 -11.14
N ARG A 284 -1.43 1.21 -11.65
CA ARG A 284 -1.62 1.02 -13.09
C ARG A 284 -2.09 2.30 -13.80
N VAL A 285 -3.07 2.97 -13.21
CA VAL A 285 -3.71 4.15 -13.82
C VAL A 285 -2.80 5.39 -13.73
N THR A 286 -1.93 5.46 -12.74
CA THR A 286 -1.07 6.61 -12.50
C THR A 286 0.38 6.36 -12.94
N VAL A 287 1.14 5.59 -12.17
CA VAL A 287 2.59 5.44 -12.33
C VAL A 287 2.97 4.77 -13.64
N ARG A 288 2.29 3.66 -14.00
CA ARG A 288 2.59 2.90 -15.21
C ARG A 288 2.15 3.65 -16.47
N ARG A 289 1.00 4.35 -16.43
CA ARG A 289 0.49 5.11 -17.57
C ARG A 289 1.35 6.33 -17.88
N TRP A 290 1.97 6.93 -16.86
CA TRP A 290 2.82 8.11 -17.05
C TRP A 290 4.29 7.77 -17.31
N GLY A 291 4.66 6.48 -17.35
CA GLY A 291 6.00 6.03 -17.69
C GLY A 291 7.07 6.39 -16.66
N VAL A 292 6.67 6.69 -15.42
CA VAL A 292 7.57 7.09 -14.33
C VAL A 292 8.37 5.91 -13.77
N GLN A 293 7.87 4.68 -13.96
CA GLN A 293 8.61 3.42 -13.71
C GLN A 293 8.37 2.46 -14.88
N ARG A 294 9.47 1.90 -15.42
CA ARG A 294 9.45 0.81 -16.41
C ARG A 294 9.36 -0.55 -15.75
#